data_48a32e8310b54224848ed06e426ab5d8
#
_entry.id   48a32e8310b54224848ed06e426ab5d8
#
_cell.length_a   1.000
_cell.length_b   1.000
_cell.length_c   1.000
_cell.angle_alpha   90.00
_cell.angle_beta   90.00
_cell.angle_gamma   90.00
#
_symmetry.space_group_name_H-M   'P 1'
#
loop_
_entity.id
_entity.type
_entity.pdbx_description
1 polymer ?
#
loop_
_entity_poly.entity_id
_entity_poly.type
_entity_poly.pdbx_seq_one_letter_code
_entity_poly.pdbx_strand_id
1 'polypeptide(L)'
;MAAGQPESLRERAAFWLGNARGRRGYEILRQALDRDPSDRVREKIVFALSQSKEPEALTSMIETARSDKSSRVRGQALFWLGQRAGKRAAEAITEAIEMDPETEVKKKAVFALSQLPRDEGIPMLIQVARTNRNPAVRRQAIFWLGQSKDARALAFFEEILTR
;
A
#
# COMPACT_ATOMS: atom_id res chain seq x y z
N MET A 1 -19.19 -13.91 -5.10
CA MET A 1 -20.24 -13.03 -5.70
C MET A 1 -20.41 -13.45 -7.14
N ALA A 2 -21.63 -13.61 -7.62
CA ALA A 2 -21.89 -14.04 -8.98
C ALA A 2 -21.47 -12.92 -9.94
N ALA A 3 -20.77 -13.26 -11.02
CA ALA A 3 -20.34 -12.31 -12.08
C ALA A 3 -21.50 -11.60 -12.80
N GLY A 4 -22.74 -11.97 -12.48
CA GLY A 4 -23.95 -11.38 -13.06
C GLY A 4 -24.56 -10.21 -12.29
N GLN A 5 -24.02 -9.83 -11.12
CA GLN A 5 -24.53 -8.66 -10.40
C GLN A 5 -23.85 -7.36 -10.87
N PRO A 6 -24.57 -6.22 -10.93
CA PRO A 6 -23.99 -4.93 -11.28
C PRO A 6 -22.78 -4.58 -10.43
N GLU A 7 -21.76 -3.96 -11.04
CA GLU A 7 -20.51 -3.55 -10.36
C GLU A 7 -20.78 -2.72 -9.10
N SER A 8 -21.68 -1.75 -9.20
CA SER A 8 -22.06 -0.86 -8.09
C SER A 8 -22.67 -1.61 -6.89
N LEU A 9 -23.39 -2.71 -7.13
CA LEU A 9 -23.90 -3.55 -6.03
C LEU A 9 -22.77 -4.36 -5.38
N ARG A 10 -21.83 -4.88 -6.18
CA ARG A 10 -20.69 -5.61 -5.65
C ARG A 10 -19.77 -4.70 -4.80
N GLU A 11 -19.55 -3.45 -5.24
CA GLU A 11 -18.79 -2.45 -4.45
C GLU A 11 -19.47 -2.17 -3.09
N ARG A 12 -20.79 -1.97 -3.07
CA ARG A 12 -21.54 -1.73 -1.83
C ARG A 12 -21.54 -2.95 -0.91
N ALA A 13 -21.67 -4.14 -1.48
CA ALA A 13 -21.59 -5.38 -0.72
C ALA A 13 -20.21 -5.55 -0.06
N ALA A 14 -19.14 -5.25 -0.78
CA ALA A 14 -17.77 -5.28 -0.22
C ALA A 14 -17.62 -4.35 0.97
N PHE A 15 -18.11 -3.11 0.86
CA PHE A 15 -18.09 -2.13 1.96
C PHE A 15 -18.77 -2.67 3.23
N TRP A 16 -20.00 -3.16 3.12
CA TRP A 16 -20.75 -3.64 4.27
C TRP A 16 -20.19 -4.92 4.89
N LEU A 17 -19.61 -5.80 4.07
CA LEU A 17 -18.95 -7.00 4.57
C LEU A 17 -17.70 -6.67 5.40
N GLY A 18 -16.96 -5.63 5.03
CA GLY A 18 -15.80 -5.18 5.79
C GLY A 18 -16.15 -4.60 7.17
N ASN A 19 -17.27 -3.85 7.23
CA ASN A 19 -17.64 -3.12 8.44
C ASN A 19 -18.40 -3.94 9.49
N ALA A 20 -19.15 -4.96 9.09
CA ALA A 20 -20.19 -5.51 9.96
C ALA A 20 -20.15 -7.04 10.18
N ARG A 21 -19.24 -7.79 9.57
CA ARG A 21 -19.41 -9.24 9.45
C ARG A 21 -18.24 -10.10 9.97
N GLY A 22 -17.25 -9.51 10.67
CA GLY A 22 -16.17 -10.24 11.32
C GLY A 22 -15.55 -11.33 10.40
N ARG A 23 -15.28 -12.50 10.95
CA ARG A 23 -14.66 -13.64 10.22
C ARG A 23 -15.38 -14.00 8.94
N ARG A 24 -16.71 -14.11 8.98
CA ARG A 24 -17.50 -14.46 7.79
C ARG A 24 -17.40 -13.41 6.68
N GLY A 25 -17.40 -12.12 7.06
CA GLY A 25 -17.20 -11.02 6.11
C GLY A 25 -15.83 -11.09 5.46
N TYR A 26 -14.79 -11.31 6.24
CA TYR A 26 -13.43 -11.48 5.72
C TYR A 26 -13.33 -12.64 4.72
N GLU A 27 -13.86 -13.81 5.02
CA GLU A 27 -13.81 -14.98 4.13
C GLU A 27 -14.47 -14.69 2.77
N ILE A 28 -15.63 -14.02 2.78
CA ILE A 28 -16.33 -13.65 1.55
C ILE A 28 -15.51 -12.62 0.75
N LEU A 29 -14.95 -11.61 1.43
CA LEU A 29 -14.11 -10.59 0.80
C LEU A 29 -12.87 -11.20 0.17
N ARG A 30 -12.19 -12.12 0.88
CA ARG A 30 -11.00 -12.81 0.38
C ARG A 30 -11.28 -13.60 -0.91
N GLN A 31 -12.38 -14.36 -0.93
CA GLN A 31 -12.79 -15.09 -2.14
C GLN A 31 -13.17 -14.15 -3.31
N ALA A 32 -13.82 -13.04 -2.99
CA ALA A 32 -14.21 -12.07 -4.00
C ALA A 32 -13.01 -11.34 -4.59
N LEU A 33 -11.99 -11.05 -3.78
CA LEU A 33 -10.75 -10.40 -4.22
C LEU A 33 -10.06 -11.19 -5.34
N ASP A 34 -10.03 -12.52 -5.23
CA ASP A 34 -9.40 -13.38 -6.22
C ASP A 34 -10.22 -13.52 -7.52
N ARG A 35 -11.53 -13.37 -7.44
CA ARG A 35 -12.46 -13.75 -8.52
C ARG A 35 -13.12 -12.59 -9.25
N ASP A 36 -13.22 -11.44 -8.61
CA ASP A 36 -13.94 -10.32 -9.24
C ASP A 36 -13.14 -9.73 -10.42
N PRO A 37 -13.76 -9.62 -11.60
CA PRO A 37 -13.07 -9.10 -12.78
C PRO A 37 -12.82 -7.59 -12.70
N SER A 38 -13.59 -6.85 -11.90
CA SER A 38 -13.51 -5.40 -11.82
C SER A 38 -12.42 -4.93 -10.87
N ASP A 39 -11.50 -4.11 -11.37
CA ASP A 39 -10.48 -3.43 -10.55
C ASP A 39 -11.13 -2.57 -9.46
N ARG A 40 -12.21 -1.87 -9.78
CA ARG A 40 -12.93 -1.01 -8.83
C ARG A 40 -13.51 -1.79 -7.66
N VAL A 41 -14.09 -2.95 -7.94
CA VAL A 41 -14.60 -3.84 -6.88
C VAL A 41 -13.45 -4.34 -6.02
N ARG A 42 -12.33 -4.79 -6.62
CA ARG A 42 -11.16 -5.24 -5.87
C ARG A 42 -10.54 -4.12 -5.03
N GLU A 43 -10.48 -2.87 -5.53
CA GLU A 43 -10.07 -1.70 -4.74
C GLU A 43 -10.98 -1.50 -3.51
N LYS A 44 -12.30 -1.65 -3.67
CA LYS A 44 -13.26 -1.57 -2.54
C LYS A 44 -13.10 -2.72 -1.55
N ILE A 45 -12.78 -3.91 -2.05
CA ILE A 45 -12.49 -5.07 -1.19
C ILE A 45 -11.20 -4.81 -0.37
N VAL A 46 -10.16 -4.28 -0.98
CA VAL A 46 -8.91 -3.91 -0.27
C VAL A 46 -9.19 -2.87 0.82
N PHE A 47 -10.00 -1.85 0.53
CA PHE A 47 -10.46 -0.91 1.56
C PHE A 47 -11.22 -1.63 2.68
N ALA A 48 -12.16 -2.50 2.35
CA ALA A 48 -12.93 -3.26 3.34
C ALA A 48 -12.03 -4.16 4.22
N LEU A 49 -11.01 -4.78 3.63
CA LEU A 49 -9.99 -5.55 4.36
C LEU A 49 -9.16 -4.67 5.29
N SER A 50 -8.88 -3.42 4.90
CA SER A 50 -8.14 -2.48 5.77
C SER A 50 -8.92 -2.11 7.05
N GLN A 51 -10.25 -2.21 7.04
CA GLN A 51 -11.12 -1.98 8.18
C GLN A 51 -11.37 -3.26 9.01
N SER A 52 -10.99 -4.42 8.48
CA SER A 52 -11.20 -5.71 9.15
C SER A 52 -10.30 -5.86 10.38
N LYS A 53 -10.86 -6.43 11.44
CA LYS A 53 -10.13 -6.79 12.66
C LYS A 53 -9.48 -8.18 12.57
N GLU A 54 -9.75 -8.93 11.50
CA GLU A 54 -9.19 -10.25 11.30
C GLU A 54 -7.68 -10.16 11.02
N PRO A 55 -6.84 -10.91 11.75
CA PRO A 55 -5.38 -10.85 11.57
C PRO A 55 -4.93 -11.16 10.13
N GLU A 56 -5.63 -12.05 9.46
CA GLU A 56 -5.34 -12.48 8.10
C GLU A 56 -5.63 -11.41 7.04
N ALA A 57 -6.40 -10.37 7.39
CA ALA A 57 -6.67 -9.27 6.46
C ALA A 57 -5.38 -8.54 6.06
N LEU A 58 -4.42 -8.40 6.98
CA LEU A 58 -3.10 -7.85 6.67
C LEU A 58 -2.37 -8.72 5.64
N THR A 59 -2.38 -10.03 5.81
CA THR A 59 -1.76 -10.96 4.87
C THR A 59 -2.39 -10.84 3.48
N SER A 60 -3.72 -10.80 3.40
CA SER A 60 -4.44 -10.63 2.13
C SER A 60 -4.11 -9.31 1.43
N MET A 61 -3.95 -8.21 2.17
CA MET A 61 -3.51 -6.94 1.60
C MET A 61 -2.07 -7.00 1.07
N ILE A 62 -1.16 -7.67 1.80
CA ILE A 62 0.23 -7.86 1.36
C ILE A 62 0.28 -8.68 0.07
N GLU A 63 -0.47 -9.79 0.00
CA GLU A 63 -0.58 -10.62 -1.21
C GLU A 63 -1.12 -9.82 -2.39
N THR A 64 -2.15 -9.00 -2.15
CA THR A 64 -2.72 -8.12 -3.19
C THR A 64 -1.72 -7.09 -3.68
N ALA A 65 -0.96 -6.47 -2.78
CA ALA A 65 0.08 -5.50 -3.15
C ALA A 65 1.19 -6.12 -4.00
N ARG A 66 1.47 -7.42 -3.82
CA ARG A 66 2.48 -8.16 -4.56
C ARG A 66 2.00 -8.65 -5.92
N SER A 67 0.77 -9.14 -6.02
CA SER A 67 0.38 -10.03 -7.11
C SER A 67 -0.93 -9.67 -7.83
N ASP A 68 -1.70 -8.66 -7.41
CA ASP A 68 -2.88 -8.27 -8.18
C ASP A 68 -2.48 -7.83 -9.59
N LYS A 69 -3.21 -8.32 -10.58
CA LYS A 69 -2.96 -8.00 -12.01
C LYS A 69 -3.07 -6.51 -12.32
N SER A 70 -3.85 -5.75 -11.55
CA SER A 70 -4.04 -4.32 -11.73
C SER A 70 -3.06 -3.51 -10.87
N SER A 71 -2.25 -2.67 -11.51
CA SER A 71 -1.38 -1.71 -10.83
C SER A 71 -2.15 -0.74 -9.92
N ARG A 72 -3.42 -0.44 -10.26
CA ARG A 72 -4.30 0.36 -9.41
C ARG A 72 -4.60 -0.33 -8.10
N VAL A 73 -4.97 -1.62 -8.16
CA VAL A 73 -5.30 -2.42 -6.97
C VAL A 73 -4.07 -2.64 -6.11
N ARG A 74 -2.90 -2.96 -6.72
CA ARG A 74 -1.63 -3.04 -5.98
C ARG A 74 -1.31 -1.74 -5.25
N GLY A 75 -1.43 -0.60 -5.95
CA GLY A 75 -1.20 0.71 -5.36
C GLY A 75 -2.19 1.06 -4.24
N GLN A 76 -3.44 0.63 -4.33
CA GLN A 76 -4.44 0.81 -3.28
C GLN A 76 -4.12 -0.04 -2.04
N ALA A 77 -3.66 -1.27 -2.25
CA ALA A 77 -3.21 -2.13 -1.16
C ALA A 77 -2.02 -1.51 -0.40
N LEU A 78 -1.03 -0.98 -1.13
CA LEU A 78 0.11 -0.27 -0.55
C LEU A 78 -0.30 0.96 0.26
N PHE A 79 -1.25 1.76 -0.25
CA PHE A 79 -1.80 2.91 0.49
C PHE A 79 -2.35 2.48 1.86
N TRP A 80 -3.18 1.45 1.89
CA TRP A 80 -3.77 0.96 3.15
C TRP A 80 -2.75 0.26 4.06
N LEU A 81 -1.72 -0.38 3.51
CA LEU A 81 -0.60 -0.90 4.28
C LEU A 81 0.17 0.22 4.98
N GLY A 82 0.38 1.36 4.33
CA GLY A 82 1.02 2.54 4.92
C GLY A 82 0.23 3.14 6.10
N GLN A 83 -1.10 2.94 6.14
CA GLN A 83 -1.93 3.36 7.28
C GLN A 83 -1.88 2.36 8.45
N ARG A 84 -1.25 1.20 8.26
CA ARG A 84 -1.07 0.19 9.31
C ARG A 84 0.39 0.16 9.73
N ALA A 85 0.68 0.66 10.94
CA ALA A 85 2.00 0.52 11.54
C ALA A 85 2.38 -0.96 11.73
N GLY A 86 3.66 -1.27 11.54
CA GLY A 86 4.21 -2.58 11.86
C GLY A 86 5.15 -3.15 10.80
N LYS A 87 6.09 -3.96 11.27
CA LYS A 87 7.20 -4.50 10.48
C LYS A 87 6.76 -5.19 9.18
N ARG A 88 5.72 -6.02 9.23
CA ARG A 88 5.22 -6.74 8.04
C ARG A 88 4.70 -5.80 6.94
N ALA A 89 4.02 -4.71 7.33
CA ALA A 89 3.56 -3.70 6.37
C ALA A 89 4.75 -2.95 5.75
N ALA A 90 5.71 -2.53 6.57
CA ALA A 90 6.93 -1.86 6.12
C ALA A 90 7.76 -2.73 5.16
N GLU A 91 7.93 -4.02 5.46
CA GLU A 91 8.63 -4.97 4.60
C GLU A 91 7.93 -5.12 3.23
N ALA A 92 6.60 -5.27 3.21
CA ALA A 92 5.85 -5.40 1.97
C ALA A 92 5.89 -4.12 1.11
N ILE A 93 5.86 -2.95 1.74
CA ILE A 93 5.99 -1.66 1.05
C ILE A 93 7.39 -1.53 0.44
N THR A 94 8.43 -1.87 1.18
CA THR A 94 9.82 -1.82 0.70
C THR A 94 10.03 -2.79 -0.47
N GLU A 95 9.51 -4.01 -0.37
CA GLU A 95 9.54 -4.98 -1.46
C GLU A 95 8.87 -4.44 -2.74
N ALA A 96 7.71 -3.78 -2.62
CA ALA A 96 7.04 -3.18 -3.77
C ALA A 96 7.86 -2.05 -4.43
N ILE A 97 8.60 -1.25 -3.64
CA ILE A 97 9.52 -0.22 -4.16
C ILE A 97 10.60 -0.84 -5.03
N GLU A 98 11.14 -1.99 -4.63
CA GLU A 98 12.23 -2.65 -5.35
C GLU A 98 11.70 -3.48 -6.53
N MET A 99 10.64 -4.24 -6.35
CA MET A 99 10.26 -5.35 -7.23
C MET A 99 9.07 -5.06 -8.16
N ASP A 100 8.17 -4.10 -7.86
CA ASP A 100 7.01 -3.87 -8.72
C ASP A 100 7.45 -3.42 -10.12
N PRO A 101 6.90 -3.98 -11.20
CA PRO A 101 7.28 -3.60 -12.56
C PRO A 101 6.86 -2.16 -12.93
N GLU A 102 5.86 -1.61 -12.26
CA GLU A 102 5.29 -0.31 -12.59
C GLU A 102 5.88 0.81 -11.73
N THR A 103 6.52 1.80 -12.35
CA THR A 103 7.09 2.96 -11.64
C THR A 103 6.04 3.71 -10.81
N GLU A 104 4.81 3.81 -11.29
CA GLU A 104 3.74 4.50 -10.55
C GLU A 104 3.34 3.74 -9.27
N VAL A 105 3.39 2.41 -9.27
CA VAL A 105 3.18 1.60 -8.07
C VAL A 105 4.34 1.80 -7.09
N LYS A 106 5.58 1.80 -7.56
CA LYS A 106 6.77 2.14 -6.73
C LYS A 106 6.63 3.51 -6.07
N LYS A 107 6.17 4.52 -6.78
CA LYS A 107 5.94 5.87 -6.23
C LYS A 107 4.84 5.87 -5.15
N LYS A 108 3.77 5.10 -5.34
CA LYS A 108 2.73 4.90 -4.32
C LYS A 108 3.27 4.18 -3.09
N ALA A 109 4.16 3.22 -3.27
CA ALA A 109 4.84 2.55 -2.16
C ALA A 109 5.75 3.53 -1.38
N VAL A 110 6.46 4.42 -2.06
CA VAL A 110 7.23 5.50 -1.40
C VAL A 110 6.30 6.43 -0.60
N PHE A 111 5.13 6.78 -1.14
CA PHE A 111 4.12 7.50 -0.37
C PHE A 111 3.69 6.71 0.87
N ALA A 112 3.43 5.41 0.72
CA ALA A 112 3.06 4.56 1.85
C ALA A 112 4.14 4.55 2.95
N LEU A 113 5.43 4.56 2.62
CA LEU A 113 6.52 4.72 3.60
C LEU A 113 6.40 6.03 4.37
N SER A 114 6.01 7.13 3.71
CA SER A 114 5.86 8.43 4.38
C SER A 114 4.71 8.47 5.40
N GLN A 115 3.78 7.52 5.34
CA GLN A 115 2.65 7.38 6.26
C GLN A 115 2.98 6.51 7.48
N LEU A 116 4.08 5.77 7.45
CA LEU A 116 4.54 4.99 8.60
C LEU A 116 5.00 5.91 9.74
N PRO A 117 5.06 5.41 10.98
CA PRO A 117 5.68 6.15 12.08
C PRO A 117 7.06 6.69 11.68
N ARG A 118 7.37 7.93 12.08
CA ARG A 118 8.61 8.62 11.64
C ARG A 118 9.88 7.82 11.91
N ASP A 119 9.91 7.08 13.00
CA ASP A 119 11.06 6.25 13.37
C ASP A 119 11.30 5.09 12.42
N GLU A 120 10.26 4.63 11.72
CA GLU A 120 10.34 3.60 10.70
C GLU A 120 10.45 4.22 9.29
N GLY A 121 9.57 5.14 8.95
CA GLY A 121 9.44 5.68 7.59
C GLY A 121 10.61 6.55 7.14
N ILE A 122 11.15 7.42 8.01
CA ILE A 122 12.21 8.36 7.62
C ILE A 122 13.52 7.63 7.25
N PRO A 123 14.04 6.68 8.05
CA PRO A 123 15.23 5.92 7.65
C PRO A 123 15.04 5.17 6.32
N MET A 124 13.87 4.57 6.10
CA MET A 124 13.57 3.85 4.87
C MET A 124 13.49 4.79 3.66
N LEU A 125 12.89 5.97 3.79
CA LEU A 125 12.85 6.98 2.73
C LEU A 125 14.26 7.49 2.39
N ILE A 126 15.13 7.72 3.38
CA ILE A 126 16.52 8.07 3.15
C ILE A 126 17.25 6.96 2.39
N GLN A 127 17.04 5.71 2.78
CA GLN A 127 17.62 4.57 2.07
C GLN A 127 17.18 4.53 0.61
N VAL A 128 15.88 4.68 0.33
CA VAL A 128 15.33 4.72 -1.03
C VAL A 128 15.93 5.89 -1.82
N ALA A 129 16.02 7.07 -1.23
CA ALA A 129 16.59 8.26 -1.87
C ALA A 129 18.06 8.06 -2.26
N ARG A 130 18.82 7.33 -1.45
CA ARG A 130 20.24 7.04 -1.70
C ARG A 130 20.47 5.96 -2.76
N THR A 131 19.71 4.86 -2.68
CA THR A 131 20.13 3.61 -3.33
C THR A 131 19.19 3.12 -4.43
N ASN A 132 17.95 3.61 -4.52
CA ASN A 132 17.04 3.10 -5.52
C ASN A 132 17.51 3.45 -6.93
N ARG A 133 17.49 2.46 -7.83
CA ARG A 133 17.99 2.61 -9.21
C ARG A 133 17.12 3.52 -10.07
N ASN A 134 15.82 3.62 -9.77
CA ASN A 134 14.87 4.42 -10.54
C ASN A 134 14.91 5.90 -10.09
N PRO A 135 15.33 6.85 -10.96
CA PRO A 135 15.42 8.26 -10.60
C PRO A 135 14.07 8.88 -10.18
N ALA A 136 12.95 8.41 -10.75
CA ALA A 136 11.62 8.90 -10.39
C ALA A 136 11.25 8.48 -8.96
N VAL A 137 11.63 7.27 -8.56
CA VAL A 137 11.43 6.74 -7.20
C VAL A 137 12.30 7.52 -6.19
N ARG A 138 13.57 7.79 -6.52
CA ARG A 138 14.45 8.62 -5.68
C ARG A 138 13.87 10.03 -5.49
N ARG A 139 13.43 10.69 -6.57
CA ARG A 139 12.80 12.03 -6.48
C ARG A 139 11.56 12.01 -5.59
N GLN A 140 10.74 10.97 -5.67
CA GLN A 140 9.56 10.81 -4.83
C GLN A 140 9.94 10.67 -3.34
N ALA A 141 10.99 9.93 -3.03
CA ALA A 141 11.50 9.80 -1.65
C ALA A 141 12.03 11.13 -1.11
N ILE A 142 12.82 11.87 -1.92
CA ILE A 142 13.30 13.21 -1.58
C ILE A 142 12.16 14.18 -1.32
N PHE A 143 11.10 14.14 -2.14
CA PHE A 143 9.91 14.97 -1.95
C PHE A 143 9.26 14.71 -0.58
N TRP A 144 9.02 13.45 -0.21
CA TRP A 144 8.38 13.11 1.07
C TRP A 144 9.29 13.39 2.27
N LEU A 145 10.60 13.23 2.13
CA LEU A 145 11.57 13.66 3.15
C LEU A 145 11.48 15.16 3.39
N GLY A 146 11.39 15.98 2.33
CA GLY A 146 11.22 17.43 2.45
C GLY A 146 9.92 17.85 3.14
N GLN A 147 8.84 17.07 2.96
CA GLN A 147 7.56 17.33 3.63
C GLN A 147 7.55 16.89 5.11
N SER A 148 8.47 16.02 5.51
CA SER A 148 8.47 15.39 6.85
C SER A 148 8.81 16.35 7.98
N LYS A 149 9.59 17.43 7.72
CA LYS A 149 10.18 18.34 8.71
C LYS A 149 10.98 17.60 9.81
N ASP A 150 11.58 16.47 9.48
CA ASP A 150 12.37 15.64 10.38
C ASP A 150 13.84 16.05 10.31
N ALA A 151 14.51 16.12 11.46
CA ALA A 151 15.91 16.52 11.53
C ALA A 151 16.85 15.58 10.75
N ARG A 152 16.52 14.29 10.66
CA ARG A 152 17.31 13.31 9.89
C ARG A 152 17.20 13.56 8.38
N ALA A 153 16.04 14.03 7.91
CA ALA A 153 15.86 14.43 6.51
C ALA A 153 16.66 15.70 6.20
N LEU A 154 16.70 16.67 7.13
CA LEU A 154 17.53 17.87 6.99
C LEU A 154 19.00 17.51 6.91
N ALA A 155 19.51 16.69 7.83
CA ALA A 155 20.89 16.21 7.82
C ALA A 155 21.25 15.48 6.51
N PHE A 156 20.32 14.69 5.97
CA PHE A 156 20.51 14.03 4.69
C PHE A 156 20.62 15.05 3.53
N PHE A 157 19.83 16.12 3.51
CA PHE A 157 19.94 17.16 2.48
C PHE A 157 21.22 17.96 2.60
N GLU A 158 21.67 18.27 3.81
CA GLU A 158 22.98 18.91 4.05
C GLU A 158 24.11 18.04 3.51
N GLU A 159 24.09 16.74 3.77
CA GLU A 159 25.08 15.80 3.24
C GLU A 159 25.14 15.79 1.70
N ILE A 160 23.99 15.84 1.01
CA ILE A 160 23.94 15.87 -0.45
C ILE A 160 24.57 17.15 -1.02
N LEU A 161 24.43 18.29 -0.34
CA LEU A 161 24.90 19.57 -0.83
C LEU A 161 26.38 19.84 -0.51
N THR A 162 26.93 19.14 0.50
CA THR A 162 28.30 19.39 1.00
C THR A 162 29.33 18.37 0.52
N ARG A 163 28.90 17.31 -0.14
CA ARG A 163 29.74 16.28 -0.79
C ARG A 163 29.71 16.40 -2.32
#